data_aa961584f26a713d8a9c73600bd31f34
#
_entry.id   aa961584f26a713d8a9c73600bd31f34
#
_cell.length_a   1.000
_cell.length_b   1.000
_cell.length_c   1.000
_cell.angle_alpha   90.00
_cell.angle_beta   90.00
_cell.angle_gamma   90.00
#
_symmetry.space_group_name_H-M   'P 1'
#
loop_
_entity.id
_entity.type
_entity.pdbx_description
1 polymer ?
#
loop_
_entity_poly.entity_id
_entity_poly.type
_entity_poly.pdbx_seq_one_letter_code
_entity_poly.pdbx_strand_id
1 'polypeptide(L)'
;MCARNYGIEVSKGEYIAFQDSDDIWIADKLERQMKLFEFDEQLDFVYSKLRYKIDDTHSMILPDERISYDNKIGNIYNQLLWDNLIPFSSLVVKKNRLNAVGKMDNSFSALEDYDFVLRIAKNYKAGFVDEVLVEAAISSDGISSNSYNYLISSCKLLGKYKNDYIKTETFNHRVEIILQDAQKVGIYEQILKMLELVLV
;
A
#
# COMPACT_ATOMS: atom_id res chain seq x y z
N MET A 1 0.48 -19.65 -7.44
CA MET A 1 -0.25 -18.99 -6.35
C MET A 1 0.75 -18.08 -5.66
N CYS A 2 0.44 -16.80 -5.44
CA CYS A 2 1.32 -15.88 -4.70
C CYS A 2 1.48 -16.39 -3.26
N ALA A 3 2.70 -16.32 -2.70
CA ALA A 3 2.99 -16.80 -1.34
C ALA A 3 2.09 -16.12 -0.29
N ARG A 4 1.81 -14.82 -0.43
CA ARG A 4 0.91 -14.06 0.46
C ARG A 4 -0.52 -14.61 0.43
N ASN A 5 -1.07 -14.96 -0.76
CA ASN A 5 -2.39 -15.57 -0.88
C ASN A 5 -2.49 -16.94 -0.18
N TYR A 6 -1.43 -17.74 -0.30
CA TYR A 6 -1.37 -19.01 0.41
C TYR A 6 -1.28 -18.81 1.93
N GLY A 7 -0.45 -17.86 2.38
CA GLY A 7 -0.35 -17.49 3.79
C GLY A 7 -1.69 -17.07 4.40
N ILE A 8 -2.46 -16.24 3.69
CA ILE A 8 -3.82 -15.84 4.11
C ILE A 8 -4.73 -17.06 4.23
N GLU A 9 -4.68 -17.97 3.27
CA GLU A 9 -5.54 -19.15 3.22
C GLU A 9 -5.30 -20.13 4.37
N VAL A 10 -4.02 -20.42 4.67
CA VAL A 10 -3.65 -21.40 5.72
C VAL A 10 -3.58 -20.80 7.13
N SER A 11 -3.61 -19.47 7.26
CA SER A 11 -3.57 -18.82 8.57
C SER A 11 -4.76 -19.22 9.42
N LYS A 12 -4.57 -19.34 10.75
CA LYS A 12 -5.61 -19.74 11.71
C LYS A 12 -5.98 -18.62 12.68
N GLY A 13 -5.21 -17.54 12.74
CA GLY A 13 -5.43 -16.41 13.63
C GLY A 13 -6.65 -15.56 13.22
N GLU A 14 -7.21 -14.83 14.15
CA GLU A 14 -8.26 -13.84 13.91
C GLU A 14 -7.75 -12.60 13.21
N TYR A 15 -6.48 -12.31 13.35
CA TYR A 15 -5.76 -11.22 12.71
C TYR A 15 -4.65 -11.78 11.83
N ILE A 16 -4.38 -11.11 10.72
CA ILE A 16 -3.27 -11.43 9.83
C ILE A 16 -2.36 -10.20 9.77
N ALA A 17 -1.11 -10.41 10.09
CA ALA A 17 -0.04 -9.43 9.95
C ALA A 17 0.85 -9.81 8.77
N PHE A 18 1.24 -8.82 7.97
CA PHE A 18 2.09 -9.03 6.82
C PHE A 18 3.52 -8.60 7.14
N GLN A 19 4.48 -9.39 6.68
CA GLN A 19 5.91 -9.09 6.80
C GLN A 19 6.62 -9.50 5.52
N ASP A 20 7.40 -8.60 4.96
CA ASP A 20 8.32 -8.94 3.89
C ASP A 20 9.61 -9.52 4.49
N SER A 21 10.26 -10.42 3.78
CA SER A 21 11.39 -11.22 4.31
C SER A 21 12.64 -10.41 4.61
N ASP A 22 12.74 -9.22 4.05
CA ASP A 22 13.83 -8.25 4.16
C ASP A 22 13.53 -7.11 5.15
N ASP A 23 12.33 -7.09 5.74
CA ASP A 23 11.92 -6.10 6.73
C ASP A 23 12.11 -6.58 8.16
N ILE A 24 12.40 -5.67 9.08
CA ILE A 24 12.59 -5.93 10.50
C ILE A 24 11.43 -5.30 11.28
N TRP A 25 10.71 -6.11 12.03
CA TRP A 25 9.72 -5.61 12.99
C TRP A 25 10.37 -5.23 14.31
N ILE A 26 9.96 -4.10 14.87
CA ILE A 26 10.26 -3.74 16.25
C ILE A 26 9.56 -4.73 17.19
N ALA A 27 10.23 -5.13 18.26
CA ALA A 27 9.83 -6.27 19.11
C ALA A 27 8.39 -6.19 19.64
N ASP A 28 7.88 -5.00 19.95
CA ASP A 28 6.54 -4.75 20.49
C ASP A 28 5.52 -4.27 19.44
N LYS A 29 5.84 -4.39 18.14
CA LYS A 29 4.97 -3.96 17.04
C LYS A 29 3.55 -4.52 17.18
N LEU A 30 3.43 -5.83 17.29
CA LEU A 30 2.11 -6.47 17.36
C LEU A 30 1.35 -6.07 18.63
N GLU A 31 2.02 -6.00 19.77
CA GLU A 31 1.41 -5.55 21.02
C GLU A 31 0.79 -4.15 20.89
N ARG A 32 1.54 -3.19 20.31
CA ARG A 32 1.05 -1.82 20.11
C ARG A 32 -0.13 -1.76 19.15
N GLN A 33 -0.09 -2.51 18.06
CA GLN A 33 -1.19 -2.55 17.09
C GLN A 33 -2.44 -3.24 17.66
N MET A 34 -2.27 -4.31 18.44
CA MET A 34 -3.41 -5.00 19.06
C MET A 34 -4.09 -4.16 20.13
N LYS A 35 -3.34 -3.37 20.92
CA LYS A 35 -3.93 -2.39 21.86
C LYS A 35 -4.88 -1.42 21.16
N LEU A 36 -4.60 -1.04 19.91
CA LEU A 36 -5.46 -0.13 19.18
C LEU A 36 -6.79 -0.80 18.79
N PHE A 37 -6.75 -2.10 18.41
CA PHE A 37 -7.97 -2.89 18.18
C PHE A 37 -8.79 -3.11 19.45
N GLU A 38 -8.13 -3.27 20.60
CA GLU A 38 -8.80 -3.39 21.91
C GLU A 38 -9.45 -2.07 22.34
N PHE A 39 -8.83 -0.92 22.01
CA PHE A 39 -9.35 0.41 22.32
C PHE A 39 -10.55 0.81 21.45
N ASP A 40 -10.50 0.42 20.15
CA ASP A 40 -11.59 0.70 19.20
C ASP A 40 -11.93 -0.57 18.38
N GLU A 41 -12.98 -1.27 18.83
CA GLU A 41 -13.48 -2.48 18.18
C GLU A 41 -14.01 -2.26 16.75
N GLN A 42 -14.28 -1.00 16.36
CA GLN A 42 -14.74 -0.66 15.02
C GLN A 42 -13.63 -0.68 13.99
N LEU A 43 -12.37 -0.69 14.40
CA LEU A 43 -11.25 -0.80 13.48
C LEU A 43 -11.24 -2.18 12.80
N ASP A 44 -10.95 -2.18 11.52
CA ASP A 44 -10.89 -3.38 10.71
C ASP A 44 -9.45 -3.76 10.35
N PHE A 45 -8.60 -2.78 10.23
CA PHE A 45 -7.17 -2.93 10.01
C PHE A 45 -6.38 -1.81 10.71
N VAL A 46 -5.14 -2.12 11.07
CA VAL A 46 -4.21 -1.19 11.72
C VAL A 46 -2.87 -1.25 11.01
N TYR A 47 -2.26 -0.09 10.81
CA TYR A 47 -0.92 0.03 10.27
C TYR A 47 -0.07 1.00 11.10
N SER A 48 1.21 1.07 10.83
CA SER A 48 2.14 1.93 11.55
C SER A 48 3.09 2.63 10.60
N LYS A 49 3.94 3.50 11.16
CA LYS A 49 5.08 4.00 10.39
C LYS A 49 6.08 2.89 10.08
N LEU A 50 6.73 3.04 8.94
CA LEU A 50 7.88 2.28 8.51
C LEU A 50 9.02 3.25 8.19
N ARG A 51 10.24 2.91 8.62
CA ARG A 51 11.45 3.63 8.27
C ARG A 51 12.18 2.87 7.17
N TYR A 52 12.38 3.53 6.02
CA TYR A 52 13.33 3.08 5.00
C TYR A 52 14.71 3.65 5.29
N LYS A 53 15.69 2.79 5.53
CA LYS A 53 17.09 3.17 5.62
C LYS A 53 17.65 3.29 4.19
N ILE A 54 17.99 4.50 3.77
CA ILE A 54 18.56 4.79 2.44
C ILE A 54 20.06 4.56 2.48
N ASP A 55 20.72 5.14 3.48
CA ASP A 55 22.14 4.96 3.79
C ASP A 55 22.37 5.12 5.31
N ASP A 56 23.62 5.22 5.75
CA ASP A 56 23.95 5.35 7.19
C ASP A 56 23.51 6.69 7.80
N THR A 57 23.18 7.70 6.98
CA THR A 57 22.85 9.06 7.42
C THR A 57 21.44 9.50 7.04
N HIS A 58 20.83 8.84 6.06
CA HIS A 58 19.53 9.23 5.52
C HIS A 58 18.52 8.11 5.67
N SER A 59 17.33 8.50 6.09
CA SER A 59 16.16 7.60 6.13
C SER A 59 14.90 8.34 5.70
N MET A 60 13.93 7.60 5.18
CA MET A 60 12.60 8.09 4.85
C MET A 60 11.57 7.37 5.72
N ILE A 61 10.58 8.10 6.23
CA ILE A 61 9.49 7.52 7.03
C ILE A 61 8.20 7.57 6.21
N LEU A 62 7.47 6.46 6.20
CA LEU A 62 6.14 6.35 5.61
C LEU A 62 5.11 5.94 6.68
N PRO A 63 3.86 6.45 6.61
CA PRO A 63 3.44 7.57 5.76
C PRO A 63 4.17 8.87 6.12
N ASP A 64 4.25 9.77 5.14
CA ASP A 64 4.89 11.07 5.31
C ASP A 64 4.31 11.80 6.53
N GLU A 65 5.19 12.36 7.37
CA GLU A 65 4.80 13.07 8.61
C GLU A 65 4.02 14.35 8.34
N ARG A 66 4.14 14.94 7.14
CA ARG A 66 3.36 16.11 6.70
C ARG A 66 1.88 15.80 6.49
N ILE A 67 1.50 14.52 6.31
CA ILE A 67 0.11 14.11 6.23
C ILE A 67 -0.49 14.17 7.64
N SER A 68 -1.60 14.89 7.81
CA SER A 68 -2.27 15.01 9.11
C SER A 68 -2.70 13.66 9.68
N TYR A 69 -2.77 13.54 10.99
CA TYR A 69 -3.20 12.31 11.66
C TYR A 69 -4.61 11.88 11.24
N ASP A 70 -5.55 12.83 11.12
CA ASP A 70 -6.93 12.56 10.72
C ASP A 70 -7.06 11.93 9.33
N ASN A 71 -6.10 12.21 8.45
CA ASN A 71 -6.02 11.60 7.12
C ASN A 71 -5.42 10.18 7.12
N LYS A 72 -4.99 9.68 8.28
CA LYS A 72 -4.37 8.37 8.46
C LYS A 72 -5.28 7.38 9.19
N ILE A 73 -6.46 7.82 9.69
CA ILE A 73 -7.40 7.00 10.47
C ILE A 73 -8.81 7.01 9.86
N GLY A 74 -9.62 6.02 10.26
CA GLY A 74 -11.01 5.91 9.81
C GLY A 74 -11.14 5.49 8.36
N ASN A 75 -11.93 6.20 7.58
CA ASN A 75 -12.10 5.93 6.15
C ASN A 75 -11.05 6.69 5.33
N ILE A 76 -9.93 6.04 5.06
CA ILE A 76 -8.78 6.62 4.36
C ILE A 76 -8.72 6.27 2.87
N TYR A 77 -9.80 5.72 2.29
CA TYR A 77 -9.81 5.30 0.89
C TYR A 77 -9.43 6.42 -0.09
N ASN A 78 -9.99 7.62 0.11
CA ASN A 78 -9.68 8.76 -0.75
C ASN A 78 -8.23 9.23 -0.62
N GLN A 79 -7.65 9.17 0.58
CA GLN A 79 -6.23 9.49 0.81
C GLN A 79 -5.35 8.45 0.11
N LEU A 80 -5.74 7.18 0.14
CA LEU A 80 -5.02 6.13 -0.59
C LEU A 80 -5.11 6.29 -2.10
N LEU A 81 -6.19 6.81 -2.65
CA LEU A 81 -6.24 7.17 -4.07
C LEU A 81 -5.27 8.31 -4.41
N TRP A 82 -5.03 9.22 -3.48
CA TRP A 82 -4.04 10.29 -3.67
C TRP A 82 -2.61 9.75 -3.60
N ASP A 83 -2.29 8.94 -2.57
CA ASP A 83 -0.96 8.35 -2.38
C ASP A 83 -1.03 7.03 -1.58
N ASN A 84 -0.03 6.16 -1.76
CA ASN A 84 0.08 4.92 -0.99
C ASN A 84 0.62 5.21 0.43
N LEU A 85 -0.29 5.33 1.38
CA LEU A 85 0.04 5.67 2.77
C LEU A 85 0.45 4.46 3.61
N ILE A 86 0.16 3.23 3.18
CA ILE A 86 0.30 2.04 4.02
C ILE A 86 1.51 1.22 3.58
N PRO A 87 2.61 1.27 4.34
CA PRO A 87 3.69 0.30 4.15
C PRO A 87 3.17 -1.10 4.44
N PHE A 88 3.20 -1.99 3.46
CA PHE A 88 2.53 -3.29 3.55
C PHE A 88 2.99 -4.15 4.73
N SER A 89 4.28 -4.14 5.03
CA SER A 89 4.88 -4.86 6.17
C SER A 89 4.45 -4.31 7.55
N SER A 90 3.80 -3.14 7.57
CA SER A 90 3.25 -2.58 8.80
C SER A 90 1.81 -3.02 9.07
N LEU A 91 1.13 -3.60 8.08
CA LEU A 91 -0.31 -3.85 8.08
C LEU A 91 -0.70 -5.06 8.95
N VAL A 92 -1.74 -4.88 9.76
CA VAL A 92 -2.48 -5.96 10.47
C VAL A 92 -3.96 -5.81 10.14
N VAL A 93 -4.64 -6.90 9.75
CA VAL A 93 -6.04 -6.87 9.30
C VAL A 93 -6.83 -7.97 10.00
N LYS A 94 -8.07 -7.69 10.38
CA LYS A 94 -9.04 -8.73 10.80
C LYS A 94 -9.25 -9.73 9.67
N LYS A 95 -9.02 -11.02 9.91
CA LYS A 95 -9.05 -12.07 8.88
C LYS A 95 -10.39 -12.16 8.15
N ASN A 96 -11.50 -11.96 8.85
CA ASN A 96 -12.84 -11.99 8.25
C ASN A 96 -13.02 -10.88 7.18
N ARG A 97 -12.29 -9.74 7.27
CA ARG A 97 -12.32 -8.68 6.27
C ARG A 97 -11.58 -9.11 5.01
N LEU A 98 -10.47 -9.83 5.16
CA LEU A 98 -9.72 -10.37 4.02
C LEU A 98 -10.53 -11.40 3.24
N ASN A 99 -11.34 -12.23 3.92
CA ASN A 99 -12.23 -13.17 3.26
C ASN A 99 -13.27 -12.47 2.36
N ALA A 100 -13.76 -11.32 2.77
CA ALA A 100 -14.72 -10.53 1.99
C ALA A 100 -14.07 -9.77 0.82
N VAL A 101 -12.85 -9.29 0.99
CA VAL A 101 -12.08 -8.56 -0.05
C VAL A 101 -11.57 -9.52 -1.14
N GLY A 102 -11.33 -10.78 -0.79
CA GLY A 102 -10.78 -11.78 -1.69
C GLY A 102 -9.25 -11.78 -1.75
N LYS A 103 -8.71 -12.56 -2.67
CA LYS A 103 -7.26 -12.76 -2.83
C LYS A 103 -6.56 -11.54 -3.43
N MET A 104 -5.25 -11.43 -3.20
CA MET A 104 -4.40 -10.48 -3.93
C MET A 104 -4.40 -10.83 -5.42
N ASP A 105 -4.45 -9.81 -6.28
CA ASP A 105 -4.52 -9.97 -7.74
C ASP A 105 -3.14 -10.26 -8.33
N ASN A 106 -2.91 -11.52 -8.69
CA ASN A 106 -1.63 -12.00 -9.27
C ASN A 106 -1.35 -11.47 -10.68
N SER A 107 -2.24 -10.72 -11.28
CA SER A 107 -2.03 -10.11 -12.60
C SER A 107 -1.24 -8.80 -12.53
N PHE A 108 -0.97 -8.30 -11.33
CA PHE A 108 -0.03 -7.22 -11.08
C PHE A 108 1.39 -7.77 -10.98
N SER A 109 2.32 -7.17 -11.71
CA SER A 109 3.76 -7.46 -11.62
C SER A 109 4.47 -6.64 -10.54
N ALA A 110 3.83 -5.58 -10.06
CA ALA A 110 4.15 -4.74 -8.91
C ALA A 110 2.85 -4.12 -8.40
N LEU A 111 2.84 -3.52 -7.19
CA LEU A 111 1.67 -2.85 -6.60
C LEU A 111 0.46 -3.76 -6.33
N GLU A 112 0.65 -5.08 -6.27
CA GLU A 112 -0.40 -6.02 -5.89
C GLU A 112 -0.85 -5.82 -4.43
N ASP A 113 0.07 -5.36 -3.58
CA ASP A 113 -0.16 -4.96 -2.21
C ASP A 113 -0.99 -3.66 -2.13
N TYR A 114 -0.68 -2.68 -2.94
CA TYR A 114 -1.43 -1.43 -3.00
C TYR A 114 -2.86 -1.66 -3.52
N ASP A 115 -3.04 -2.48 -4.57
CA ASP A 115 -4.38 -2.92 -5.01
C ASP A 115 -5.16 -3.57 -3.87
N PHE A 116 -4.50 -4.43 -3.10
CA PHE A 116 -5.12 -5.14 -1.99
C PHE A 116 -5.53 -4.18 -0.87
N VAL A 117 -4.67 -3.25 -0.51
CA VAL A 117 -4.95 -2.20 0.49
C VAL A 117 -6.11 -1.30 0.05
N LEU A 118 -6.16 -0.88 -1.22
CA LEU A 118 -7.29 -0.10 -1.76
C LEU A 118 -8.62 -0.85 -1.61
N ARG A 119 -8.65 -2.17 -1.90
CA ARG A 119 -9.86 -2.98 -1.72
C ARG A 119 -10.28 -3.11 -0.26
N ILE A 120 -9.35 -3.21 0.66
CA ILE A 120 -9.62 -3.22 2.10
C ILE A 120 -10.18 -1.86 2.53
N ALA A 121 -9.48 -0.78 2.26
CA ALA A 121 -9.82 0.57 2.72
C ALA A 121 -11.13 1.12 2.12
N LYS A 122 -11.57 0.59 0.97
CA LYS A 122 -12.84 0.98 0.34
C LYS A 122 -14.05 0.73 1.24
N ASN A 123 -14.00 -0.29 2.10
CA ASN A 123 -15.11 -0.73 2.90
C ASN A 123 -14.84 -0.76 4.41
N TYR A 124 -13.59 -0.59 4.83
CA TYR A 124 -13.16 -0.89 6.18
C TYR A 124 -12.39 0.28 6.81
N LYS A 125 -12.44 0.37 8.15
CA LYS A 125 -11.86 1.47 8.92
C LYS A 125 -10.43 1.17 9.33
N ALA A 126 -9.56 2.14 9.11
CA ALA A 126 -8.14 2.13 9.48
C ALA A 126 -7.90 2.67 10.88
N GLY A 127 -7.02 2.00 11.62
CA GLY A 127 -6.29 2.57 12.75
C GLY A 127 -4.84 2.82 12.38
N PHE A 128 -4.21 3.80 13.01
CA PHE A 128 -2.83 4.17 12.76
C PHE A 128 -2.05 4.31 14.06
N VAL A 129 -0.94 3.59 14.18
CA VAL A 129 0.04 3.74 15.26
C VAL A 129 1.11 4.72 14.78
N ASP A 130 1.16 5.92 15.36
CA ASP A 130 2.07 7.00 14.97
C ASP A 130 3.50 6.78 15.48
N GLU A 131 4.00 5.56 15.32
CA GLU A 131 5.34 5.14 15.72
C GLU A 131 5.98 4.29 14.63
N VAL A 132 7.31 4.36 14.51
CA VAL A 132 8.07 3.48 13.60
C VAL A 132 8.13 2.10 14.22
N LEU A 133 7.35 1.16 13.65
CA LEU A 133 7.31 -0.23 14.12
C LEU A 133 7.88 -1.22 13.11
N VAL A 134 8.32 -0.73 11.96
CA VAL A 134 9.00 -1.52 10.92
C VAL A 134 10.21 -0.76 10.41
N GLU A 135 11.31 -1.45 10.22
CA GLU A 135 12.50 -0.97 9.53
C GLU A 135 12.74 -1.79 8.26
N ALA A 136 12.95 -1.10 7.15
CA ALA A 136 13.23 -1.67 5.85
C ALA A 136 14.51 -1.06 5.27
N ALA A 137 15.26 -1.84 4.51
CA ALA A 137 16.37 -1.34 3.71
C ALA A 137 15.94 -1.22 2.24
N ILE A 138 16.39 -0.17 1.57
CA ILE A 138 16.23 -0.08 0.13
C ILE A 138 17.21 -1.06 -0.52
N SER A 139 16.67 -2.13 -1.11
CA SER A 139 17.47 -3.09 -1.89
C SER A 139 17.48 -2.68 -3.36
N SER A 140 18.67 -2.66 -3.97
CA SER A 140 18.82 -2.45 -5.42
C SER A 140 18.17 -3.56 -6.26
N ASP A 141 18.01 -4.74 -5.68
CA ASP A 141 17.53 -5.94 -6.35
C ASP A 141 16.05 -6.25 -6.04
N GLY A 142 15.36 -5.37 -5.31
CA GLY A 142 13.96 -5.53 -4.92
C GLY A 142 13.01 -5.44 -6.12
N ILE A 143 11.83 -6.07 -6.01
CA ILE A 143 10.77 -6.02 -7.05
C ILE A 143 10.35 -4.57 -7.33
N SER A 144 10.36 -3.71 -6.31
CA SER A 144 10.09 -2.27 -6.41
C SER A 144 11.16 -1.49 -7.20
N SER A 145 12.37 -2.05 -7.39
CA SER A 145 13.42 -1.44 -8.21
C SER A 145 13.16 -1.53 -9.73
N ASN A 146 12.24 -2.41 -10.16
CA ASN A 146 11.86 -2.52 -11.58
C ASN A 146 10.83 -1.44 -11.96
N SER A 147 11.34 -0.26 -12.30
CA SER A 147 10.55 0.91 -12.67
C SER A 147 9.55 0.64 -13.81
N TYR A 148 9.87 -0.25 -14.74
CA TYR A 148 8.98 -0.62 -15.83
C TYR A 148 7.73 -1.35 -15.33
N ASN A 149 7.90 -2.39 -14.51
CA ASN A 149 6.79 -3.13 -13.91
C ASN A 149 5.94 -2.26 -13.00
N TYR A 150 6.58 -1.36 -12.25
CA TYR A 150 5.88 -0.38 -11.40
C TYR A 150 4.97 0.54 -12.23
N LEU A 151 5.48 1.11 -13.33
CA LEU A 151 4.72 2.03 -14.18
C LEU A 151 3.57 1.34 -14.91
N ILE A 152 3.79 0.12 -15.44
CA ILE A 152 2.71 -0.69 -16.02
C ILE A 152 1.61 -0.98 -14.99
N SER A 153 2.00 -1.37 -13.79
CA SER A 153 1.06 -1.65 -12.71
C SER A 153 0.32 -0.39 -12.27
N SER A 154 0.98 0.78 -12.28
CA SER A 154 0.36 2.08 -12.00
C SER A 154 -0.71 2.45 -13.04
N CYS A 155 -0.44 2.24 -14.34
CA CYS A 155 -1.44 2.42 -15.40
C CYS A 155 -2.63 1.47 -15.22
N LYS A 156 -2.36 0.21 -14.87
CA LYS A 156 -3.39 -0.79 -14.60
C LYS A 156 -4.25 -0.42 -13.40
N LEU A 157 -3.65 0.05 -12.30
CA LEU A 157 -4.36 0.56 -11.13
C LEU A 157 -5.25 1.74 -11.51
N LEU A 158 -4.71 2.70 -12.26
CA LEU A 158 -5.47 3.86 -12.72
C LEU A 158 -6.70 3.43 -13.53
N GLY A 159 -6.58 2.46 -14.44
CA GLY A 159 -7.71 1.90 -15.18
C GLY A 159 -8.72 1.19 -14.29
N LYS A 160 -8.25 0.34 -13.39
CA LYS A 160 -9.08 -0.44 -12.47
C LYS A 160 -9.95 0.44 -11.55
N TYR A 161 -9.40 1.57 -11.09
CA TYR A 161 -10.06 2.52 -10.18
C TYR A 161 -10.43 3.85 -10.84
N LYS A 162 -10.51 3.91 -12.18
CA LYS A 162 -10.76 5.12 -12.97
C LYS A 162 -11.92 5.97 -12.42
N ASN A 163 -13.05 5.34 -12.17
CA ASN A 163 -14.24 6.04 -11.68
C ASN A 163 -14.05 6.61 -10.25
N ASP A 164 -13.32 5.91 -9.40
CA ASP A 164 -13.02 6.37 -8.04
C ASP A 164 -12.04 7.55 -8.08
N TYR A 165 -11.00 7.48 -8.91
CA TYR A 165 -10.05 8.58 -9.14
C TYR A 165 -10.73 9.84 -9.69
N ILE A 166 -11.68 9.67 -10.64
CA ILE A 166 -12.44 10.80 -11.20
C ILE A 166 -13.33 11.44 -10.11
N LYS A 167 -14.04 10.64 -9.32
CA LYS A 167 -14.92 11.13 -8.26
C LYS A 167 -14.18 11.90 -7.16
N THR A 168 -12.93 11.54 -6.91
CA THR A 168 -12.08 12.18 -5.89
C THR A 168 -11.21 13.30 -6.47
N GLU A 169 -11.35 13.60 -7.77
CA GLU A 169 -10.56 14.61 -8.50
C GLU A 169 -9.04 14.34 -8.50
N THR A 170 -8.65 13.09 -8.19
CA THR A 170 -7.24 12.68 -8.11
C THR A 170 -6.69 12.11 -9.41
N PHE A 171 -7.55 11.92 -10.43
CA PHE A 171 -7.18 11.25 -11.68
C PHE A 171 -6.01 11.95 -12.39
N ASN A 172 -6.12 13.25 -12.64
CA ASN A 172 -5.07 14.01 -13.34
C ASN A 172 -3.76 14.01 -12.57
N HIS A 173 -3.82 14.15 -11.25
CA HIS A 173 -2.65 14.08 -10.38
C HIS A 173 -1.91 12.73 -10.52
N ARG A 174 -2.64 11.62 -10.55
CA ARG A 174 -2.03 10.28 -10.75
C ARG A 174 -1.44 10.12 -12.14
N VAL A 175 -2.11 10.63 -13.18
CA VAL A 175 -1.57 10.63 -14.55
C VAL A 175 -0.26 11.41 -14.60
N GLU A 176 -0.20 12.61 -14.01
CA GLU A 176 1.02 13.44 -13.98
C GLU A 176 2.19 12.72 -13.30
N ILE A 177 1.96 12.09 -12.13
CA ILE A 177 3.01 11.34 -11.43
C ILE A 177 3.53 10.20 -12.31
N ILE A 178 2.64 9.40 -12.91
CA ILE A 178 3.01 8.29 -13.79
C ILE A 178 3.85 8.77 -14.97
N LEU A 179 3.47 9.88 -15.62
CA LEU A 179 4.19 10.44 -16.75
C LEU A 179 5.56 11.03 -16.34
N GLN A 180 5.64 11.73 -15.21
CA GLN A 180 6.90 12.25 -14.69
C GLN A 180 7.88 11.11 -14.37
N ASP A 181 7.42 10.03 -13.76
CA ASP A 181 8.26 8.89 -13.46
C ASP A 181 8.67 8.12 -14.74
N ALA A 182 7.77 8.00 -15.72
CA ALA A 182 8.09 7.44 -17.02
C ALA A 182 9.16 8.25 -17.78
N GLN A 183 9.15 9.56 -17.63
CA GLN A 183 10.16 10.44 -18.22
C GLN A 183 11.54 10.22 -17.57
N LYS A 184 11.60 10.11 -16.24
CA LYS A 184 12.86 9.84 -15.51
C LYS A 184 13.54 8.55 -15.95
N VAL A 185 12.77 7.53 -16.30
CA VAL A 185 13.29 6.21 -16.72
C VAL A 185 13.33 6.01 -18.25
N GLY A 186 12.97 7.03 -19.02
CA GLY A 186 13.12 7.03 -20.48
C GLY A 186 12.09 6.20 -21.27
N ILE A 187 10.90 5.91 -20.68
CA ILE A 187 9.82 5.11 -21.32
C ILE A 187 8.51 5.90 -21.47
N TYR A 188 8.60 7.22 -21.54
CA TYR A 188 7.44 8.13 -21.59
C TYR A 188 6.43 7.77 -22.68
N GLU A 189 6.89 7.60 -23.93
CA GLU A 189 6.03 7.30 -25.07
C GLU A 189 5.27 5.96 -24.93
N GLN A 190 5.89 4.98 -24.31
CA GLN A 190 5.26 3.68 -24.07
C GLN A 190 4.13 3.80 -23.05
N ILE A 191 4.38 4.51 -21.94
CA ILE A 191 3.40 4.73 -20.88
C ILE A 191 2.28 5.64 -21.36
N LEU A 192 2.57 6.68 -22.16
CA LEU A 192 1.55 7.55 -22.74
C LEU A 192 0.53 6.75 -23.58
N LYS A 193 1.00 5.84 -24.44
CA LYS A 193 0.13 4.96 -25.23
C LYS A 193 -0.74 4.05 -24.35
N MET A 194 -0.19 3.54 -23.24
CA MET A 194 -0.96 2.74 -22.29
C MET A 194 -2.05 3.57 -21.60
N LEU A 195 -1.73 4.79 -21.21
CA LEU A 195 -2.71 5.70 -20.59
C LEU A 195 -3.82 6.07 -21.55
N GLU A 196 -3.53 6.29 -22.83
CA GLU A 196 -4.56 6.52 -23.87
C GLU A 196 -5.59 5.38 -23.90
N LEU A 197 -5.15 4.12 -23.76
CA LEU A 197 -6.07 2.96 -23.69
C LEU A 197 -6.90 2.93 -22.41
N VAL A 198 -6.40 3.50 -21.32
CA VAL A 198 -7.13 3.63 -20.04
C VAL A 198 -8.16 4.77 -20.11
N LEU A 199 -7.91 5.77 -20.96
CA LEU A 199 -8.79 6.94 -21.11
C LEU A 199 -10.03 6.67 -21.97
N VAL A 200 -9.97 5.70 -22.86
CA VAL A 200 -11.11 5.23 -23.67
C VAL A 200 -12.01 4.31 -22.84
#